data_2af57809ce91df33d30e3f4e4044e785
#
_entry.id   2af57809ce91df33d30e3f4e4044e785
#
_cell.length_a   1.000
_cell.length_b   1.000
_cell.length_c   1.000
_cell.angle_alpha   90.00
_cell.angle_beta   90.00
_cell.angle_gamma   90.00
#
_symmetry.space_group_name_H-M   'P 1'
#
loop_
_entity.id
_entity.type
_entity.pdbx_description
1 polymer ?
#
loop_
_entity_poly.entity_id
_entity_poly.type
_entity_poly.pdbx_seq_one_letter_code
_entity_poly.pdbx_strand_id
1 'polypeptide(L)'
;MTSSELTKQIIKYLVLQGHYAVRINNIPGTKYRAGNVTKGVPDIMGFTRTGRALGIEIKTTDRQSTFQKEFEDHYKKRGGAYILAHSLDDVIEAGL
;
A
#
# COMPACT_ATOMS: atom_id res chain seq x y z
N MET A 1 8.26 -7.41 -14.52
CA MET A 1 6.99 -6.77 -14.15
C MET A 1 7.26 -5.38 -13.60
N THR A 2 6.53 -4.40 -14.06
CA THR A 2 6.68 -3.03 -13.56
C THR A 2 5.95 -2.86 -12.24
N SER A 3 6.26 -1.76 -11.54
CA SER A 3 5.52 -1.41 -10.31
C SER A 3 4.03 -1.26 -10.57
N SER A 4 3.69 -0.66 -11.71
CA SER A 4 2.29 -0.46 -12.07
C SER A 4 1.57 -1.77 -12.31
N GLU A 5 2.23 -2.70 -12.99
CA GLU A 5 1.67 -4.03 -13.21
C GLU A 5 1.49 -4.80 -11.91
N LEU A 6 2.49 -4.73 -11.03
CA LEU A 6 2.40 -5.38 -9.73
C LEU A 6 1.29 -4.79 -8.89
N THR A 7 1.15 -3.46 -8.90
CA THR A 7 0.07 -2.78 -8.19
C THR A 7 -1.29 -3.28 -8.65
N LYS A 8 -1.50 -3.36 -9.96
CA LYS A 8 -2.76 -3.86 -10.52
C LYS A 8 -3.02 -5.31 -10.14
N GLN A 9 -1.99 -6.13 -10.19
CA GLN A 9 -2.10 -7.54 -9.83
C GLN A 9 -2.51 -7.70 -8.37
N ILE A 10 -1.89 -6.94 -7.49
CA ILE A 10 -2.18 -7.01 -6.05
C ILE A 10 -3.60 -6.53 -5.77
N ILE A 11 -4.03 -5.42 -6.38
CA ILE A 11 -5.39 -4.92 -6.18
C ILE A 11 -6.40 -5.94 -6.64
N LYS A 12 -6.18 -6.55 -7.80
CA LYS A 12 -7.09 -7.58 -8.31
C LYS A 12 -7.20 -8.74 -7.33
N TYR A 13 -6.07 -9.20 -6.82
CA TYR A 13 -6.06 -10.29 -5.85
C TYR A 13 -6.84 -9.90 -4.59
N LEU A 14 -6.58 -8.72 -4.06
CA LEU A 14 -7.24 -8.26 -2.83
C LEU A 14 -8.74 -8.18 -2.98
N VAL A 15 -9.20 -7.62 -4.10
CA VAL A 15 -10.64 -7.51 -4.38
C VAL A 15 -11.27 -8.90 -4.47
N LEU A 16 -10.60 -9.83 -5.12
CA LEU A 16 -11.10 -11.21 -5.23
C LEU A 16 -11.18 -11.88 -3.85
N GLN A 17 -10.33 -11.49 -2.92
CA GLN A 17 -10.36 -12.02 -1.55
C GLN A 17 -11.38 -11.31 -0.65
N GLY A 18 -12.09 -10.34 -1.18
CA GLY A 18 -13.13 -9.65 -0.42
C GLY A 18 -12.67 -8.40 0.30
N HIS A 19 -11.45 -7.94 0.04
CA HIS A 19 -10.95 -6.70 0.62
C HIS A 19 -11.34 -5.52 -0.26
N TYR A 20 -11.29 -4.32 0.32
CA TYR A 20 -11.47 -3.09 -0.43
C TYR A 20 -10.08 -2.46 -0.61
N ALA A 21 -9.67 -2.26 -1.85
CA ALA A 21 -8.33 -1.74 -2.12
C ALA A 21 -8.37 -0.78 -3.30
N VAL A 22 -7.75 0.38 -3.13
CA VAL A 22 -7.66 1.39 -4.17
C VAL A 22 -6.23 1.85 -4.31
N ARG A 23 -5.88 2.25 -5.52
CA ARG A 23 -4.57 2.81 -5.78
C ARG A 23 -4.55 4.28 -5.38
N ILE A 24 -3.50 4.65 -4.65
CA ILE A 24 -3.29 6.05 -4.29
C ILE A 24 -2.34 6.66 -5.30
N ASN A 25 -2.80 7.68 -6.00
CA ASN A 25 -2.00 8.35 -7.01
C ASN A 25 -1.19 9.47 -6.39
N ASN A 26 0.08 9.19 -6.12
CA ASN A 26 1.03 10.19 -5.66
C ASN A 26 1.97 10.53 -6.82
N ILE A 27 1.42 11.10 -7.87
CA ILE A 27 2.20 11.41 -9.07
C ILE A 27 2.91 12.74 -8.89
N PRO A 28 4.24 12.76 -8.96
CA PRO A 28 4.99 14.01 -8.88
C PRO A 28 4.58 14.96 -10.01
N GLY A 29 4.55 16.25 -9.70
CA GLY A 29 4.25 17.25 -10.71
C GLY A 29 2.78 17.47 -11.01
N THR A 30 1.89 16.86 -10.27
CA THR A 30 0.47 17.11 -10.42
C THR A 30 0.13 18.50 -9.89
N LYS A 31 -1.13 18.89 -10.05
CA LYS A 31 -1.58 20.19 -9.58
C LYS A 31 -1.73 20.30 -8.09
N TYR A 32 -1.46 19.25 -7.36
CA TYR A 32 -1.58 19.28 -5.91
C TYR A 32 -0.63 20.29 -5.31
N ARG A 33 -1.09 20.98 -4.30
CA ARG A 33 -0.22 21.79 -3.49
C ARG A 33 0.69 20.84 -2.74
N ALA A 34 1.95 21.20 -2.70
CA ALA A 34 2.92 20.38 -2.01
C ALA A 34 2.49 20.11 -0.57
N GLY A 35 1.88 21.07 0.08
CA GLY A 35 1.44 20.91 1.45
C GLY A 35 0.29 19.93 1.64
N ASN A 36 -0.34 19.52 0.55
CA ASN A 36 -1.46 18.59 0.63
C ASN A 36 -1.06 17.15 0.38
N VAL A 37 0.20 16.92 0.09
CA VAL A 37 0.71 15.57 -0.18
C VAL A 37 1.46 15.07 1.03
N THR A 38 0.95 14.04 1.66
CA THR A 38 1.62 13.43 2.81
C THR A 38 2.66 12.45 2.31
N LYS A 39 3.90 12.64 2.75
CA LYS A 39 4.99 11.76 2.35
C LYS A 39 4.83 10.40 3.02
N GLY A 40 5.18 9.36 2.28
CA GLY A 40 5.18 8.01 2.80
C GLY A 40 3.84 7.30 2.72
N VAL A 41 2.83 7.93 2.14
CA VAL A 41 1.54 7.28 1.94
C VAL A 41 1.72 6.03 1.10
N PRO A 42 1.13 4.89 1.49
CA PRO A 42 1.26 3.66 0.72
C PRO A 42 0.67 3.78 -0.69
N ASP A 43 1.15 2.95 -1.60
CA ASP A 43 0.64 2.93 -2.97
C ASP A 43 -0.79 2.41 -3.07
N ILE A 44 -1.16 1.53 -2.16
CA ILE A 44 -2.49 0.94 -2.11
C ILE A 44 -3.03 1.13 -0.70
N MET A 45 -4.26 1.59 -0.60
CA MET A 45 -4.93 1.74 0.69
C MET A 45 -6.33 1.16 0.61
N GLY A 46 -6.88 0.84 1.76
CA GLY A 46 -8.25 0.35 1.83
C GLY A 46 -8.54 -0.29 3.17
N PHE A 47 -9.35 -1.34 3.13
CA PHE A 47 -9.76 -2.06 4.32
C PHE A 47 -9.77 -3.56 4.04
N THR A 48 -9.34 -4.34 5.02
CA THR A 48 -9.50 -5.79 4.92
C THR A 48 -11.00 -6.12 5.02
N ARG A 49 -11.35 -7.33 4.58
CA ARG A 49 -12.75 -7.77 4.66
C ARG A 49 -13.28 -7.81 6.10
N THR A 50 -12.37 -7.81 7.08
CA THR A 50 -12.76 -7.77 8.50
C THR A 50 -12.74 -6.36 9.09
N GLY A 51 -12.49 -5.35 8.26
CA GLY A 51 -12.57 -3.95 8.70
C GLY A 51 -11.28 -3.34 9.22
N ARG A 52 -10.15 -4.03 9.07
CA ARG A 52 -8.86 -3.45 9.44
C ARG A 52 -8.37 -2.51 8.37
N ALA A 53 -7.71 -1.42 8.76
CA ALA A 53 -7.05 -0.56 7.80
C ALA A 53 -6.01 -1.35 7.02
N LEU A 54 -5.90 -1.09 5.72
CA LEU A 54 -4.99 -1.80 4.84
C LEU A 54 -4.10 -0.81 4.11
N GLY A 55 -2.80 -1.05 4.12
CA GLY A 55 -1.85 -0.26 3.37
C GLY A 55 -0.80 -1.17 2.76
N ILE A 56 -0.49 -0.97 1.48
CA ILE A 56 0.53 -1.75 0.81
C ILE A 56 1.44 -0.80 0.05
N GLU A 57 2.71 -0.88 0.36
CA GLU A 57 3.74 -0.14 -0.34
C GLU A 57 4.42 -1.07 -1.33
N ILE A 58 4.48 -0.66 -2.59
CA ILE A 58 5.11 -1.46 -3.65
C ILE A 58 6.58 -1.09 -3.74
N LYS A 59 7.45 -2.07 -3.55
CA LYS A 59 8.88 -1.86 -3.64
C LYS A 59 9.50 -2.86 -4.60
N THR A 60 10.15 -2.35 -5.61
CA THR A 60 10.82 -3.23 -6.58
C THR A 60 12.29 -3.41 -6.27
N THR A 61 12.92 -2.47 -5.59
CA THR A 61 14.36 -2.55 -5.36
C THR A 61 14.81 -2.11 -3.98
N ASP A 62 14.23 -1.07 -3.41
CA ASP A 62 14.87 -0.38 -2.31
C ASP A 62 14.18 -0.60 -0.98
N ARG A 63 14.89 -0.16 0.05
CA ARG A 63 14.34 -0.18 1.38
C ARG A 63 13.35 0.98 1.56
N GLN A 64 12.55 0.87 2.60
CA GLN A 64 11.59 1.89 2.97
C GLN A 64 12.27 3.20 3.32
N SER A 65 11.61 4.30 2.99
CA SER A 65 11.99 5.61 3.49
C SER A 65 11.54 5.76 4.94
N THR A 66 12.07 6.78 5.61
CA THR A 66 11.66 7.09 6.98
C THR A 66 10.16 7.37 7.06
N PHE A 67 9.62 8.10 6.08
CA PHE A 67 8.20 8.43 6.06
C PHE A 67 7.33 7.20 5.89
N GLN A 68 7.78 6.26 5.07
CA GLN A 68 7.06 5.00 4.86
C GLN A 68 7.06 4.15 6.13
N LYS A 69 8.18 4.15 6.84
CA LYS A 69 8.27 3.44 8.11
C LYS A 69 7.33 4.03 9.16
N GLU A 70 7.19 5.32 9.18
CA GLU A 70 6.25 5.97 10.09
C GLU A 70 4.81 5.56 9.81
N PHE A 71 4.45 5.49 8.54
CA PHE A 71 3.13 5.00 8.16
C PHE A 71 2.91 3.58 8.61
N GLU A 72 3.89 2.72 8.39
CA GLU A 72 3.82 1.33 8.83
C GLU A 72 3.58 1.25 10.33
N ASP A 73 4.34 2.03 11.10
CA ASP A 73 4.20 2.03 12.56
C ASP A 73 2.80 2.48 12.99
N HIS A 74 2.26 3.50 12.34
CA HIS A 74 0.92 3.99 12.65
C HIS A 74 -0.14 2.92 12.37
N TYR A 75 -0.01 2.20 11.27
CA TYR A 75 -0.94 1.13 10.93
C TYR A 75 -0.88 0.02 11.97
N LYS A 76 0.33 -0.44 12.26
CA LYS A 76 0.52 -1.57 13.16
C LYS A 76 0.08 -1.28 14.58
N LYS A 77 0.34 -0.07 15.06
CA LYS A 77 -0.09 0.33 16.41
C LYS A 77 -1.59 0.28 16.57
N ARG A 78 -2.34 0.46 15.49
CA ARG A 78 -3.80 0.54 15.53
C ARG A 78 -4.48 -0.70 14.98
N GLY A 79 -3.71 -1.79 14.83
CA GLY A 79 -4.28 -3.05 14.38
C GLY A 79 -4.48 -3.16 12.89
N GLY A 80 -3.93 -2.23 12.12
CA GLY A 80 -4.02 -2.29 10.66
C GLY A 80 -3.05 -3.29 10.06
N ALA A 81 -3.28 -3.63 8.80
CA ALA A 81 -2.40 -4.46 8.02
C ALA A 81 -1.56 -3.59 7.09
N TYR A 82 -0.25 -3.66 7.24
CA TYR A 82 0.66 -2.93 6.37
C TYR A 82 1.68 -3.91 5.80
N ILE A 83 1.85 -3.86 4.48
CA ILE A 83 2.74 -4.79 3.78
C ILE A 83 3.67 -4.00 2.87
N LEU A 84 4.95 -4.33 2.97
CA LEU A 84 5.95 -3.89 2.01
C LEU A 84 6.06 -5.00 0.99
N ALA A 85 5.49 -4.80 -0.19
CA ALA A 85 5.34 -5.86 -1.17
C ALA A 85 6.34 -5.74 -2.31
N HIS A 86 7.12 -6.79 -2.49
CA HIS A 86 8.01 -6.94 -3.65
C HIS A 86 7.35 -7.82 -4.71
N SER A 87 6.34 -8.58 -4.32
CA SER A 87 5.63 -9.50 -5.19
C SER A 87 4.24 -9.76 -4.61
N LEU A 88 3.39 -10.39 -5.41
CA LEU A 88 2.08 -10.82 -4.94
C LEU A 88 2.22 -11.82 -3.79
N ASP A 89 3.24 -12.65 -3.81
CA ASP A 89 3.47 -13.64 -2.75
C ASP A 89 3.57 -13.00 -1.38
N ASP A 90 4.19 -11.84 -1.28
CA ASP A 90 4.28 -11.14 0.00
C ASP A 90 2.90 -10.84 0.58
N VAL A 91 1.95 -10.51 -0.27
CA VAL A 91 0.58 -10.20 0.15
C VAL A 91 -0.13 -11.48 0.58
N ILE A 92 0.04 -12.55 -0.19
CA ILE A 92 -0.56 -13.85 0.13
C ILE A 92 -0.01 -14.38 1.45
N GLU A 93 1.30 -14.29 1.65
CA GLU A 93 1.95 -14.78 2.87
C GLU A 93 1.55 -13.98 4.10
N ALA A 94 1.12 -12.76 3.92
CA ALA A 94 0.62 -11.94 5.02
C ALA A 94 -0.80 -12.33 5.45
N GLY A 95 -1.41 -13.29 4.79
CA GLY A 95 -2.73 -13.79 5.17
C GLY A 95 -3.90 -13.05 4.52
N LEU A 96 -3.62 -12.23 3.54
CA LEU A 96 -4.68 -11.49 2.83
C LEU A 96 -5.16 -12.21 1.55
#